data_94c9ac206b2b488ab11bc37ed3912e45
#
_entry.id   94c9ac206b2b488ab11bc37ed3912e45
#
_cell.length_a   1.000
_cell.length_b   1.000
_cell.length_c   1.000
_cell.angle_alpha   90.00
_cell.angle_beta   90.00
_cell.angle_gamma   90.00
#
_symmetry.space_group_name_H-M   'P 1'
#
loop_
_entity.id
_entity.type
_entity.pdbx_description
1 polymer ?
#
loop_
_entity_poly.entity_id
_entity_poly.type
_entity_poly.pdbx_seq_one_letter_code
_entity_poly.pdbx_strand_id
1 'polypeptide(L)'
;MSKDTLKPELIIIAGPNGSGKTSVTKRFLHHEWAEGTIYINPDEVANEMFGDWNSKEAVLNAANYCAEWREKCLTERKSFVFETVMSAEDKVQFIIKAKNAGFFIRLFFISTENPKINASRIADRVMKGGHDVPISKIISRYYKAIENCKTVSSIVDRLYVYDNSVDGEEAKLQFRLVNGVMGKMYVTDVPEWAQAILPDTELR
;
A
#
# COMPACT_ATOMS: atom_id res chain seq x y z
N MET A 1 36.65 -7.11 -8.45
CA MET A 1 35.62 -6.73 -7.45
C MET A 1 34.29 -6.94 -8.11
N SER A 2 33.55 -8.01 -7.76
CA SER A 2 32.24 -8.30 -8.30
C SER A 2 31.29 -7.17 -7.88
N LYS A 3 30.58 -6.58 -8.84
CA LYS A 3 29.39 -5.79 -8.53
C LYS A 3 28.44 -6.72 -7.77
N ASP A 4 28.37 -6.57 -6.45
CA ASP A 4 27.23 -7.11 -5.68
C ASP A 4 25.99 -6.60 -6.40
N THR A 5 25.28 -7.51 -7.05
CA THR A 5 24.04 -7.18 -7.72
C THR A 5 23.04 -6.86 -6.63
N LEU A 6 22.86 -5.56 -6.36
CA LEU A 6 21.86 -5.06 -5.45
C LEU A 6 20.53 -5.75 -5.81
N LYS A 7 19.87 -6.36 -4.80
CA LYS A 7 18.56 -6.97 -5.01
C LYS A 7 17.62 -5.91 -5.57
N PRO A 8 16.81 -6.22 -6.58
CA PRO A 8 15.79 -5.28 -7.03
C PRO A 8 14.84 -4.99 -5.87
N GLU A 9 14.40 -3.76 -5.76
CA GLU A 9 13.53 -3.33 -4.68
C GLU A 9 12.08 -3.19 -5.15
N LEU A 10 11.18 -3.78 -4.39
CA LEU A 10 9.76 -3.59 -4.54
C LEU A 10 9.23 -2.76 -3.37
N ILE A 11 8.70 -1.59 -3.69
CA ILE A 11 8.07 -0.71 -2.72
C ILE A 11 6.56 -0.74 -2.93
N ILE A 12 5.85 -1.02 -1.87
CA ILE A 12 4.39 -1.12 -1.89
C ILE A 12 3.81 -0.08 -0.95
N ILE A 13 2.92 0.76 -1.45
CA ILE A 13 2.14 1.70 -0.65
C ILE A 13 0.71 1.18 -0.59
N ALA A 14 0.32 0.65 0.55
CA ALA A 14 -0.93 -0.06 0.73
C ALA A 14 -1.80 0.54 1.83
N GLY A 15 -3.09 0.24 1.73
CA GLY A 15 -4.07 0.64 2.73
C GLY A 15 -5.46 0.84 2.14
N PRO A 16 -6.52 0.88 2.94
CA PRO A 16 -7.90 0.98 2.47
C PRO A 16 -8.16 2.26 1.66
N ASN A 17 -9.26 2.27 0.93
CA ASN A 17 -9.72 3.48 0.24
C ASN A 17 -9.93 4.61 1.26
N GLY A 18 -9.51 5.84 0.96
CA GLY A 18 -9.64 6.99 1.86
C GLY A 18 -8.63 7.06 3.01
N SER A 19 -7.67 6.12 3.11
CA SER A 19 -6.64 6.15 4.16
C SER A 19 -5.54 7.21 3.97
N GLY A 20 -5.49 7.89 2.82
CA GLY A 20 -4.50 8.94 2.55
C GLY A 20 -3.19 8.42 1.93
N LYS A 21 -3.20 7.25 1.30
CA LYS A 21 -2.01 6.70 0.58
C LYS A 21 -1.33 7.72 -0.33
N THR A 22 -2.11 8.37 -1.19
CA THR A 22 -1.58 9.33 -2.18
C THR A 22 -0.78 10.49 -1.55
N SER A 23 -1.18 10.94 -0.36
CA SER A 23 -0.41 11.97 0.36
C SER A 23 0.93 11.45 0.85
N VAL A 24 0.97 10.22 1.33
CA VAL A 24 2.22 9.53 1.73
C VAL A 24 3.09 9.24 0.52
N THR A 25 2.48 8.76 -0.58
CA THR A 25 3.19 8.47 -1.84
C THR A 25 3.89 9.71 -2.40
N LYS A 26 3.20 10.84 -2.47
CA LYS A 26 3.80 12.09 -2.97
C LYS A 26 5.08 12.47 -2.20
N ARG A 27 5.08 12.30 -0.90
CA ARG A 27 6.27 12.54 -0.06
C ARG A 27 7.35 11.50 -0.30
N PHE A 28 6.94 10.23 -0.43
CA PHE A 28 7.84 9.11 -0.65
C PHE A 28 8.54 9.20 -2.02
N LEU A 29 7.85 9.59 -3.08
CA LEU A 29 8.43 9.71 -4.44
C LEU A 29 9.56 10.77 -4.51
N HIS A 30 9.62 11.70 -3.55
CA HIS A 30 10.75 12.63 -3.40
C HIS A 30 11.88 12.08 -2.54
N HIS A 31 11.77 10.85 -2.02
CA HIS A 31 12.80 10.22 -1.22
C HIS A 31 13.81 9.49 -2.12
N GLU A 32 15.08 9.46 -1.71
CA GLU A 32 16.17 8.78 -2.43
C GLU A 32 15.86 7.30 -2.79
N TRP A 33 15.03 6.61 -2.00
CA TRP A 33 14.62 5.23 -2.27
C TRP A 33 13.75 5.08 -3.51
N ALA A 34 13.08 6.13 -3.94
CA ALA A 34 12.24 6.13 -5.14
C ALA A 34 13.00 6.60 -6.40
N GLU A 35 14.23 7.09 -6.23
CA GLU A 35 15.01 7.59 -7.35
C GLU A 35 15.28 6.50 -8.39
N GLY A 36 14.91 6.76 -9.63
CA GLY A 36 15.06 5.80 -10.74
C GLY A 36 14.12 4.60 -10.70
N THR A 37 13.14 4.53 -9.77
CA THR A 37 12.14 3.47 -9.74
C THR A 37 10.95 3.76 -10.65
N ILE A 38 10.34 2.70 -11.19
CA ILE A 38 9.11 2.78 -11.95
C ILE A 38 7.94 2.93 -10.98
N TYR A 39 7.11 3.96 -11.12
CA TYR A 39 5.90 4.13 -10.32
C TYR A 39 4.67 3.65 -11.08
N ILE A 40 3.87 2.79 -10.46
CA ILE A 40 2.68 2.16 -11.04
C ILE A 40 1.46 2.46 -10.16
N ASN A 41 0.55 3.28 -10.66
CA ASN A 41 -0.69 3.65 -10.00
C ASN A 41 -1.89 3.45 -10.94
N PRO A 42 -2.82 2.51 -10.65
CA PRO A 42 -3.98 2.26 -11.52
C PRO A 42 -4.90 3.48 -11.69
N ASP A 43 -5.03 4.33 -10.67
CA ASP A 43 -5.88 5.53 -10.76
C ASP A 43 -5.28 6.55 -11.73
N GLU A 44 -3.95 6.74 -11.71
CA GLU A 44 -3.25 7.60 -12.67
C GLU A 44 -3.34 7.04 -14.10
N VAL A 45 -3.09 5.74 -14.26
CA VAL A 45 -3.21 5.06 -15.56
C VAL A 45 -4.64 5.16 -16.10
N ALA A 46 -5.67 5.00 -15.27
CA ALA A 46 -7.07 5.15 -15.70
C ALA A 46 -7.35 6.56 -16.22
N ASN A 47 -6.84 7.57 -15.55
CA ASN A 47 -7.03 8.95 -15.93
C ASN A 47 -6.22 9.35 -17.20
N GLU A 48 -4.95 8.99 -17.26
CA GLU A 48 -4.03 9.41 -18.31
C GLU A 48 -4.22 8.64 -19.63
N MET A 49 -4.44 7.33 -19.54
CA MET A 49 -4.53 6.48 -20.74
C MET A 49 -5.95 6.22 -21.20
N PHE A 50 -6.93 6.23 -20.28
CA PHE A 50 -8.32 5.90 -20.60
C PHE A 50 -9.28 7.09 -20.39
N GLY A 51 -8.80 8.23 -19.90
CA GLY A 51 -9.52 9.51 -19.87
C GLY A 51 -10.64 9.62 -18.84
N ASP A 52 -10.98 8.54 -18.12
CA ASP A 52 -12.07 8.54 -17.14
C ASP A 52 -11.86 7.48 -16.04
N TRP A 53 -11.47 7.95 -14.86
CA TRP A 53 -11.33 7.08 -13.68
C TRP A 53 -12.66 6.63 -13.03
N ASN A 54 -13.82 7.13 -13.50
CA ASN A 54 -15.14 6.72 -13.03
C ASN A 54 -15.78 5.66 -13.93
N SER A 55 -15.30 5.49 -15.16
CA SER A 55 -15.74 4.43 -16.04
C SER A 55 -15.26 3.07 -15.52
N LYS A 56 -16.21 2.11 -15.38
CA LYS A 56 -15.88 0.74 -14.97
C LYS A 56 -14.90 0.08 -15.95
N GLU A 57 -15.03 0.38 -17.23
CA GLU A 57 -14.18 -0.17 -18.29
C GLU A 57 -12.76 0.40 -18.19
N ALA A 58 -12.61 1.73 -18.03
CA ALA A 58 -11.31 2.38 -17.86
C ALA A 58 -10.58 1.87 -16.60
N VAL A 59 -11.28 1.75 -15.48
CA VAL A 59 -10.73 1.22 -14.23
C VAL A 59 -10.27 -0.24 -14.39
N LEU A 60 -11.04 -1.07 -15.09
CA LEU A 60 -10.67 -2.47 -15.35
C LEU A 60 -9.43 -2.55 -16.28
N ASN A 61 -9.42 -1.78 -17.37
CA ASN A 61 -8.32 -1.75 -18.31
C ASN A 61 -7.01 -1.24 -17.65
N ALA A 62 -7.10 -0.19 -16.84
CA ALA A 62 -5.98 0.31 -16.06
C ALA A 62 -5.46 -0.73 -15.05
N ALA A 63 -6.37 -1.45 -14.38
CA ALA A 63 -5.98 -2.50 -13.43
C ALA A 63 -5.25 -3.66 -14.13
N ASN A 64 -5.72 -4.10 -15.29
CA ASN A 64 -5.09 -5.13 -16.10
C ASN A 64 -3.72 -4.68 -16.61
N TYR A 65 -3.64 -3.49 -17.21
CA TYR A 65 -2.39 -2.89 -17.67
C TYR A 65 -1.35 -2.80 -16.56
N CYS A 66 -1.73 -2.30 -15.39
CA CYS A 66 -0.84 -2.24 -14.24
C CYS A 66 -0.43 -3.63 -13.73
N ALA A 67 -1.31 -4.64 -13.84
CA ALA A 67 -0.95 -6.01 -13.47
C ALA A 67 0.12 -6.58 -14.41
N GLU A 68 -0.04 -6.42 -15.72
CA GLU A 68 0.95 -6.83 -16.72
C GLU A 68 2.28 -6.08 -16.53
N TRP A 69 2.22 -4.79 -16.25
CA TRP A 69 3.42 -3.98 -16.04
C TRP A 69 4.20 -4.42 -14.80
N ARG A 70 3.51 -4.73 -13.70
CA ARG A 70 4.16 -5.31 -12.50
C ARG A 70 4.83 -6.65 -12.80
N GLU A 71 4.16 -7.53 -13.56
CA GLU A 71 4.73 -8.82 -13.97
C GLU A 71 5.98 -8.63 -14.84
N LYS A 72 5.96 -7.68 -15.75
CA LYS A 72 7.13 -7.33 -16.55
C LYS A 72 8.28 -6.83 -15.67
N CYS A 73 8.02 -5.96 -14.70
CA CYS A 73 9.04 -5.49 -13.75
C CYS A 73 9.65 -6.66 -12.96
N LEU A 74 8.84 -7.64 -12.52
CA LEU A 74 9.36 -8.84 -11.85
C LEU A 74 10.27 -9.67 -12.76
N THR A 75 9.84 -9.92 -13.99
CA THR A 75 10.60 -10.72 -14.97
C THR A 75 11.92 -10.05 -15.34
N GLU A 76 11.89 -8.74 -15.54
CA GLU A 76 13.06 -7.93 -15.90
C GLU A 76 13.93 -7.55 -14.71
N ARG A 77 13.54 -7.96 -13.50
CA ARG A 77 14.22 -7.63 -12.22
C ARG A 77 14.44 -6.13 -12.03
N LYS A 78 13.47 -5.32 -12.44
CA LYS A 78 13.49 -3.85 -12.26
C LYS A 78 12.87 -3.44 -10.93
N SER A 79 13.50 -2.51 -10.24
CA SER A 79 12.90 -1.90 -9.03
C SER A 79 11.69 -1.06 -9.40
N PHE A 80 10.63 -1.16 -8.61
CA PHE A 80 9.40 -0.40 -8.84
C PHE A 80 8.59 -0.14 -7.58
N VAL A 81 7.72 0.84 -7.67
CA VAL A 81 6.77 1.25 -6.63
C VAL A 81 5.35 1.04 -7.16
N PHE A 82 4.43 0.53 -6.36
CA PHE A 82 3.03 0.56 -6.71
C PHE A 82 2.10 0.84 -5.52
N GLU A 83 0.96 1.47 -5.82
CA GLU A 83 -0.12 1.66 -4.87
C GLU A 83 -1.18 0.57 -4.97
N THR A 84 -1.75 0.18 -3.82
CA THR A 84 -2.84 -0.78 -3.77
C THR A 84 -3.73 -0.61 -2.54
N VAL A 85 -5.00 -0.96 -2.67
CA VAL A 85 -5.91 -1.11 -1.51
C VAL A 85 -5.53 -2.35 -0.68
N MET A 86 -4.91 -3.33 -1.31
CA MET A 86 -4.46 -4.60 -0.70
C MET A 86 -5.59 -5.41 -0.05
N SER A 87 -6.82 -5.32 -0.59
CA SER A 87 -8.00 -6.03 -0.07
C SER A 87 -8.34 -7.32 -0.81
N ALA A 88 -7.60 -7.65 -1.86
CA ALA A 88 -7.80 -8.83 -2.69
C ALA A 88 -6.61 -9.77 -2.60
N GLU A 89 -6.88 -11.07 -2.63
CA GLU A 89 -5.91 -12.15 -2.46
C GLU A 89 -4.79 -12.11 -3.52
N ASP A 90 -5.08 -11.68 -4.74
CA ASP A 90 -4.08 -11.56 -5.82
C ASP A 90 -2.92 -10.63 -5.44
N LYS A 91 -3.12 -9.68 -4.54
CA LYS A 91 -2.05 -8.78 -4.05
C LYS A 91 -1.14 -9.48 -3.07
N VAL A 92 -1.69 -10.34 -2.21
CA VAL A 92 -0.91 -11.19 -1.29
C VAL A 92 -0.05 -12.15 -2.11
N GLN A 93 -0.66 -12.84 -3.08
CA GLN A 93 0.06 -13.78 -3.97
C GLN A 93 1.16 -13.09 -4.79
N PHE A 94 0.92 -11.86 -5.25
CA PHE A 94 1.93 -11.08 -5.95
C PHE A 94 3.14 -10.75 -5.05
N ILE A 95 2.90 -10.40 -3.77
CA ILE A 95 3.98 -10.15 -2.79
C ILE A 95 4.81 -11.40 -2.56
N ILE A 96 4.15 -12.57 -2.39
CA ILE A 96 4.83 -13.85 -2.23
C ILE A 96 5.68 -14.15 -3.48
N LYS A 97 5.14 -13.95 -4.68
CA LYS A 97 5.84 -14.14 -5.94
C LYS A 97 7.07 -13.24 -6.05
N ALA A 98 6.95 -11.96 -5.71
CA ALA A 98 8.07 -11.02 -5.72
C ALA A 98 9.16 -11.43 -4.73
N LYS A 99 8.78 -11.89 -3.53
CA LYS A 99 9.73 -12.40 -2.53
C LYS A 99 10.50 -13.59 -3.05
N ASN A 100 9.80 -14.56 -3.66
CA ASN A 100 10.40 -15.75 -4.25
C ASN A 100 11.30 -15.42 -5.47
N ALA A 101 10.99 -14.35 -6.20
CA ALA A 101 11.83 -13.81 -7.26
C ALA A 101 13.08 -13.05 -6.75
N GLY A 102 13.27 -12.97 -5.44
CA GLY A 102 14.44 -12.38 -4.79
C GLY A 102 14.43 -10.87 -4.68
N PHE A 103 13.26 -10.23 -4.74
CA PHE A 103 13.11 -8.80 -4.46
C PHE A 103 13.29 -8.52 -2.97
N PHE A 104 13.87 -7.35 -2.66
CA PHE A 104 13.77 -6.74 -1.34
C PHE A 104 12.46 -5.97 -1.26
N ILE A 105 11.58 -6.31 -0.33
CA ILE A 105 10.23 -5.77 -0.26
C ILE A 105 10.08 -4.80 0.91
N ARG A 106 9.72 -3.53 0.60
CA ARG A 106 9.27 -2.53 1.57
C ARG A 106 7.77 -2.31 1.43
N LEU A 107 7.03 -2.51 2.51
CA LEU A 107 5.61 -2.25 2.57
C LEU A 107 5.35 -1.08 3.52
N PHE A 108 4.72 -0.03 2.98
CA PHE A 108 4.17 1.08 3.75
C PHE A 108 2.66 0.87 3.82
N PHE A 109 2.16 0.59 5.01
CA PHE A 109 0.74 0.37 5.23
C PHE A 109 0.13 1.55 5.97
N ILE A 110 -0.82 2.22 5.34
CA ILE A 110 -1.49 3.41 5.85
C ILE A 110 -2.96 3.08 6.10
N SER A 111 -3.41 3.24 7.34
CA SER A 111 -4.82 3.08 7.68
C SER A 111 -5.31 4.19 8.62
N THR A 112 -6.54 4.08 9.05
CA THR A 112 -7.19 4.99 9.98
C THR A 112 -7.82 4.17 11.10
N GLU A 113 -8.22 4.82 12.18
CA GLU A 113 -8.81 4.16 13.36
C GLU A 113 -10.07 3.37 13.04
N ASN A 114 -10.88 3.87 12.10
CA ASN A 114 -12.08 3.14 11.68
C ASN A 114 -12.53 3.52 10.24
N PRO A 115 -13.32 2.66 9.58
CA PRO A 115 -13.74 2.88 8.20
C PRO A 115 -14.69 4.08 7.99
N LYS A 116 -15.25 4.69 9.04
CA LYS A 116 -16.09 5.89 8.93
C LYS A 116 -15.27 7.10 8.49
N ILE A 117 -14.03 7.23 9.00
CA ILE A 117 -13.09 8.26 8.57
C ILE A 117 -12.82 8.14 7.06
N ASN A 118 -12.58 6.91 6.61
CA ASN A 118 -12.36 6.62 5.20
C ASN A 118 -13.57 7.01 4.34
N ALA A 119 -14.79 6.65 4.79
CA ALA A 119 -16.03 6.95 4.08
C ALA A 119 -16.27 8.47 3.98
N SER A 120 -16.06 9.21 5.07
CA SER A 120 -16.17 10.67 5.08
C SER A 120 -15.23 11.30 4.06
N ARG A 121 -13.96 10.91 4.07
CA ARG A 121 -12.94 11.44 3.13
C ARG A 121 -13.25 11.14 1.67
N ILE A 122 -13.83 9.95 1.40
CA ILE A 122 -14.25 9.61 0.05
C ILE A 122 -15.46 10.46 -0.35
N ALA A 123 -16.44 10.70 0.53
CA ALA A 123 -17.57 11.58 0.26
C ALA A 123 -17.11 13.00 -0.07
N ASP A 124 -16.19 13.57 0.72
CA ASP A 124 -15.60 14.88 0.46
C ASP A 124 -14.86 14.96 -0.88
N ARG A 125 -14.16 13.87 -1.24
CA ARG A 125 -13.47 13.75 -2.53
C ARG A 125 -14.46 13.72 -3.69
N VAL A 126 -15.57 12.98 -3.56
CA VAL A 126 -16.63 12.89 -4.58
C VAL A 126 -17.28 14.26 -4.80
N MET A 127 -17.56 15.02 -3.73
CA MET A 127 -18.07 16.38 -3.85
C MET A 127 -17.14 17.32 -4.62
N LYS A 128 -15.84 17.00 -4.67
CA LYS A 128 -14.82 17.73 -5.45
C LYS A 128 -14.56 17.12 -6.84
N GLY A 129 -15.46 16.24 -7.32
CA GLY A 129 -15.35 15.59 -8.63
C GLY A 129 -14.42 14.37 -8.70
N GLY A 130 -14.00 13.83 -7.56
CA GLY A 130 -13.13 12.66 -7.51
C GLY A 130 -13.88 11.32 -7.61
N HIS A 131 -13.12 10.24 -7.69
CA HIS A 131 -13.62 8.87 -7.83
C HIS A 131 -14.46 8.41 -6.63
N ASP A 132 -15.65 7.86 -6.91
CA ASP A 132 -16.57 7.28 -5.93
C ASP A 132 -16.26 5.81 -5.63
N VAL A 133 -16.51 5.42 -4.38
CA VAL A 133 -16.45 4.01 -3.94
C VAL A 133 -17.64 3.71 -3.05
N PRO A 134 -18.47 2.70 -3.36
CA PRO A 134 -19.61 2.33 -2.53
C PRO A 134 -19.21 2.07 -1.07
N ILE A 135 -19.99 2.59 -0.11
CA ILE A 135 -19.70 2.53 1.34
C ILE A 135 -19.47 1.07 1.79
N SER A 136 -20.29 0.13 1.31
CA SER A 136 -20.12 -1.30 1.62
C SER A 136 -18.76 -1.86 1.19
N LYS A 137 -18.23 -1.38 0.06
CA LYS A 137 -16.89 -1.73 -0.41
C LYS A 137 -15.80 -1.06 0.42
N ILE A 138 -16.01 0.18 0.88
CA ILE A 138 -15.05 0.88 1.76
C ILE A 138 -14.88 0.08 3.04
N ILE A 139 -15.99 -0.27 3.70
CA ILE A 139 -15.98 -1.04 4.95
C ILE A 139 -15.34 -2.43 4.77
N SER A 140 -15.80 -3.18 3.78
CA SER A 140 -15.28 -4.54 3.51
C SER A 140 -13.78 -4.52 3.20
N ARG A 141 -13.32 -3.58 2.38
CA ARG A 141 -11.91 -3.43 2.01
C ARG A 141 -11.02 -2.95 3.15
N TYR A 142 -11.58 -2.18 4.09
CA TYR A 142 -10.85 -1.74 5.28
C TYR A 142 -10.35 -2.94 6.09
N TYR A 143 -11.25 -3.84 6.49
CA TYR A 143 -10.89 -5.01 7.29
C TYR A 143 -10.00 -5.99 6.52
N LYS A 144 -10.33 -6.26 5.25
CA LYS A 144 -9.53 -7.15 4.41
C LYS A 144 -8.11 -6.62 4.17
N ALA A 145 -7.94 -5.30 4.05
CA ALA A 145 -6.61 -4.72 3.88
C ALA A 145 -5.74 -4.91 5.12
N ILE A 146 -6.31 -4.77 6.33
CA ILE A 146 -5.61 -5.00 7.59
C ILE A 146 -5.24 -6.48 7.73
N GLU A 147 -6.18 -7.40 7.45
CA GLU A 147 -5.96 -8.84 7.48
C GLU A 147 -4.84 -9.27 6.52
N ASN A 148 -4.89 -8.79 5.28
CA ASN A 148 -3.86 -9.07 4.29
C ASN A 148 -2.50 -8.46 4.67
N CYS A 149 -2.49 -7.29 5.32
CA CYS A 149 -1.26 -6.70 5.86
C CYS A 149 -0.65 -7.59 6.94
N LYS A 150 -1.46 -8.12 7.87
CA LYS A 150 -1.01 -9.10 8.86
C LYS A 150 -0.42 -10.34 8.18
N THR A 151 -1.11 -10.89 7.19
CA THR A 151 -0.65 -12.08 6.44
C THR A 151 0.73 -11.88 5.81
N VAL A 152 1.00 -10.72 5.20
CA VAL A 152 2.28 -10.47 4.53
C VAL A 152 3.35 -9.90 5.46
N SER A 153 3.03 -9.54 6.69
CA SER A 153 3.94 -8.89 7.63
C SER A 153 5.22 -9.71 7.90
N SER A 154 5.11 -11.04 7.92
CA SER A 154 6.24 -11.95 8.09
C SER A 154 7.00 -12.26 6.78
N ILE A 155 6.45 -11.88 5.62
CA ILE A 155 6.99 -12.17 4.29
C ILE A 155 7.89 -11.02 3.79
N VAL A 156 7.46 -9.79 4.04
CA VAL A 156 8.16 -8.58 3.58
C VAL A 156 9.42 -8.31 4.41
N ASP A 157 10.45 -7.72 3.78
CA ASP A 157 11.70 -7.41 4.49
C ASP A 157 11.53 -6.25 5.45
N ARG A 158 10.68 -5.28 5.10
CA ARG A 158 10.36 -4.11 5.95
C ARG A 158 8.88 -3.79 5.85
N LEU A 159 8.23 -3.65 6.99
CA LEU A 159 6.85 -3.14 7.09
C LEU A 159 6.86 -1.88 7.95
N TYR A 160 6.27 -0.81 7.44
CA TYR A 160 6.05 0.45 8.14
C TYR A 160 4.55 0.68 8.26
N VAL A 161 4.02 0.77 9.47
CA VAL A 161 2.58 0.94 9.74
C VAL A 161 2.31 2.37 10.18
N TYR A 162 1.44 3.05 9.45
CA TYR A 162 1.08 4.45 9.68
C TYR A 162 -0.40 4.59 10.03
N ASP A 163 -0.69 5.33 11.08
CA ASP A 163 -2.02 5.85 11.37
C ASP A 163 -2.19 7.23 10.74
N ASN A 164 -3.31 7.41 10.02
CA ASN A 164 -3.68 8.66 9.39
C ASN A 164 -5.12 9.06 9.77
N SER A 165 -5.48 8.93 11.04
CA SER A 165 -6.84 9.17 11.53
C SER A 165 -7.19 10.64 11.65
N VAL A 166 -6.21 11.50 11.91
CA VAL A 166 -6.43 12.94 12.17
C VAL A 166 -6.39 13.73 10.87
N ASP A 167 -7.46 14.48 10.61
CA ASP A 167 -7.53 15.33 9.43
C ASP A 167 -6.63 16.56 9.58
N GLY A 168 -5.94 16.90 8.49
CA GLY A 168 -5.00 18.03 8.47
C GLY A 168 -3.64 17.74 9.10
N GLU A 169 -3.44 16.56 9.69
CA GLU A 169 -2.15 16.13 10.20
C GLU A 169 -1.44 15.16 9.25
N GLU A 170 -0.15 14.99 9.45
CA GLU A 170 0.64 13.99 8.75
C GLU A 170 0.39 12.60 9.32
N ALA A 171 0.37 11.58 8.44
CA ALA A 171 0.29 10.20 8.87
C ALA A 171 1.42 9.85 9.85
N LYS A 172 1.06 9.33 11.02
CA LYS A 172 1.96 9.06 12.14
C LYS A 172 2.45 7.62 12.10
N LEU A 173 3.77 7.45 11.98
CA LEU A 173 4.39 6.13 12.02
C LEU A 173 4.19 5.51 13.41
N GLN A 174 3.57 4.33 13.44
CA GLN A 174 3.25 3.58 14.67
C GLN A 174 4.41 2.65 15.02
N PHE A 175 4.76 1.77 14.12
CA PHE A 175 5.86 0.82 14.31
C PHE A 175 6.45 0.36 12.97
N ARG A 176 7.60 -0.28 13.07
CA ARG A 176 8.29 -0.92 11.94
C ARG A 176 8.61 -2.37 12.28
N LEU A 177 8.27 -3.29 11.38
CA LEU A 177 8.73 -4.67 11.44
C LEU A 177 9.91 -4.88 10.46
N VAL A 178 10.77 -5.81 10.82
CA VAL A 178 11.94 -6.27 10.04
C VAL A 178 11.85 -7.79 9.93
N ASN A 179 11.57 -8.32 8.74
CA ASN A 179 11.38 -9.75 8.53
C ASN A 179 10.37 -10.37 9.50
N GLY A 180 9.23 -9.68 9.70
CA GLY A 180 8.16 -10.12 10.60
C GLY A 180 8.38 -9.91 12.09
N VAL A 181 9.55 -9.40 12.51
CA VAL A 181 9.88 -9.16 13.92
C VAL A 181 9.82 -7.67 14.22
N MET A 182 9.42 -7.30 15.45
CA MET A 182 9.43 -5.90 15.89
C MET A 182 10.83 -5.31 15.77
N GLY A 183 10.95 -4.29 14.91
CA GLY A 183 12.18 -3.56 14.70
C GLY A 183 12.24 -2.26 15.50
N LYS A 184 11.13 -1.53 15.58
CA LYS A 184 11.03 -0.31 16.37
C LYS A 184 9.56 0.11 16.57
N MET A 185 9.22 0.49 17.79
CA MET A 185 7.99 1.18 18.16
C MET A 185 8.25 2.68 18.18
N TYR A 186 7.31 3.48 17.63
CA TYR A 186 7.42 4.94 17.56
C TYR A 186 6.39 5.66 18.44
N VAL A 187 5.41 4.91 18.96
CA VAL A 187 4.36 5.39 19.85
C VAL A 187 4.25 4.49 21.06
N THR A 188 3.71 5.00 22.16
CA THR A 188 3.45 4.23 23.38
C THR A 188 2.11 3.52 23.33
N ASP A 189 1.13 4.08 22.62
CA ASP A 189 -0.22 3.55 22.50
C ASP A 189 -0.52 3.31 21.00
N VAL A 190 -0.63 2.03 20.65
CA VAL A 190 -0.88 1.60 19.28
C VAL A 190 -2.38 1.45 19.08
N PRO A 191 -2.99 2.08 18.06
CA PRO A 191 -4.42 1.93 17.78
C PRO A 191 -4.82 0.47 17.58
N GLU A 192 -6.03 0.11 18.03
CA GLU A 192 -6.55 -1.27 18.01
C GLU A 192 -6.41 -1.94 16.63
N TRP A 193 -6.72 -1.22 15.56
CA TRP A 193 -6.58 -1.73 14.21
C TRP A 193 -5.13 -2.12 13.86
N ALA A 194 -4.15 -1.35 14.36
CA ALA A 194 -2.74 -1.59 14.08
C ALA A 194 -2.16 -2.69 14.99
N GLN A 195 -2.72 -2.87 16.21
CA GLN A 195 -2.39 -3.99 17.09
C GLN A 195 -2.65 -5.33 16.39
N ALA A 196 -3.69 -5.43 15.55
CA ALA A 196 -3.98 -6.64 14.78
C ALA A 196 -2.84 -7.07 13.84
N ILE A 197 -1.91 -6.17 13.48
CA ILE A 197 -0.77 -6.43 12.60
C ILE A 197 0.49 -6.80 13.40
N LEU A 198 0.52 -6.52 14.70
CA LEU A 198 1.67 -6.86 15.55
C LEU A 198 1.96 -8.37 15.52
N PRO A 199 3.24 -8.78 15.62
CA PRO A 199 3.60 -10.17 15.82
C PRO A 199 2.98 -10.72 17.10
N ASP A 200 2.53 -11.98 17.08
CA ASP A 200 1.85 -12.61 18.25
C ASP A 200 2.72 -12.65 19.52
N THR A 201 4.02 -12.48 19.40
CA THR A 201 4.97 -12.39 20.53
C THR A 201 4.93 -11.07 21.29
N GLU A 202 4.35 -10.01 20.70
CA GLU A 202 4.27 -8.66 21.28
C GLU A 202 2.94 -8.41 22.03
N LEU A 203 2.01 -9.36 21.95
CA LEU A 203 0.67 -9.27 22.56
C LEU A 203 0.60 -9.89 23.97
N ARG A 204 1.76 -10.13 24.62
CA ARG A 204 1.84 -10.73 25.99
C ARG A 204 2.29 -9.72 27.03
#